data_e69c7252fdbafd89c93c69cff4f9cc3a
#
_entry.id   e69c7252fdbafd89c93c69cff4f9cc3a
#
_cell.length_a   1.000
_cell.length_b   1.000
_cell.length_c   1.000
_cell.angle_alpha   90.00
_cell.angle_beta   90.00
_cell.angle_gamma   90.00
#
_symmetry.space_group_name_H-M   'P 1'
#
loop_
_entity.id
_entity.type
_entity.pdbx_description
1 polymer ?
#
loop_
_entity_poly.entity_id
_entity_poly.type
_entity_poly.pdbx_seq_one_letter_code
_entity_poly.pdbx_strand_id
1 'polypeptide(L)'
;MKNFFFHLIQILFIKDILIKFLKIYLMNSQLIVKNIQNLLKLCPLEKIQFFSQDLVLIVKPHLVYNILLFLKYHIPYQFHVLTCISGIDYPNDKYRFKIVYELLSIRYNIRIRVKTFTHELLGIESCDKLYFTAGWYECEIWDMYGVFFKNHSNLKRILTDYGFEGHPLRKDFPLSGFVEMKYNETEKRVINESIELCQEDRTFKFLSPW
;
A
#
# COMPACT_ATOMS: atom_id res chain seq x y z
N MET A 1 -8.55 46.49 -34.43
CA MET A 1 -9.82 45.96 -33.96
C MET A 1 -9.94 44.41 -34.09
N LYS A 2 -9.46 43.76 -35.17
CA LYS A 2 -9.58 42.30 -35.32
C LYS A 2 -8.84 41.45 -34.27
N ASN A 3 -7.67 41.90 -33.78
CA ASN A 3 -6.89 41.16 -32.78
C ASN A 3 -7.48 41.22 -31.37
N PHE A 4 -8.24 42.25 -31.04
CA PHE A 4 -8.92 42.41 -29.73
C PHE A 4 -10.12 41.46 -29.63
N PHE A 5 -10.83 41.25 -30.72
CA PHE A 5 -11.97 40.31 -30.79
C PHE A 5 -11.51 38.85 -30.67
N PHE A 6 -10.37 38.51 -31.26
CA PHE A 6 -9.81 37.14 -31.15
C PHE A 6 -9.35 36.81 -29.73
N HIS A 7 -8.76 37.76 -29.03
CA HIS A 7 -8.35 37.59 -27.63
C HIS A 7 -9.59 37.47 -26.70
N LEU A 8 -10.66 38.19 -26.95
CA LEU A 8 -11.88 38.11 -26.16
C LEU A 8 -12.58 36.74 -26.35
N ILE A 9 -12.61 36.21 -27.55
CA ILE A 9 -13.17 34.89 -27.86
C ILE A 9 -12.34 33.77 -27.21
N GLN A 10 -11.01 33.85 -27.19
CA GLN A 10 -10.17 32.89 -26.50
C GLN A 10 -10.41 32.92 -24.98
N ILE A 11 -10.56 34.09 -24.37
CA ILE A 11 -10.82 34.23 -22.93
C ILE A 11 -12.21 33.66 -22.57
N LEU A 12 -13.21 33.86 -23.41
CA LEU A 12 -14.56 33.29 -23.23
C LEU A 12 -14.52 31.75 -23.35
N PHE A 13 -13.82 31.21 -24.35
CA PHE A 13 -13.69 29.77 -24.55
C PHE A 13 -12.95 29.08 -23.37
N ILE A 14 -11.93 29.72 -22.81
CA ILE A 14 -11.21 29.23 -21.64
C ILE A 14 -12.10 29.27 -20.40
N LYS A 15 -12.93 30.31 -20.23
CA LYS A 15 -13.90 30.39 -19.13
C LYS A 15 -14.97 29.30 -19.21
N ASP A 16 -15.50 29.00 -20.39
CA ASP A 16 -16.49 27.95 -20.57
C ASP A 16 -15.91 26.55 -20.31
N ILE A 17 -14.68 26.31 -20.71
CA ILE A 17 -13.94 25.08 -20.40
C ILE A 17 -13.72 24.97 -18.89
N LEU A 18 -13.27 26.03 -18.22
CA LEU A 18 -13.06 26.07 -16.77
C LEU A 18 -14.37 25.84 -16.00
N ILE A 19 -15.48 26.44 -16.43
CA ILE A 19 -16.80 26.23 -15.83
C ILE A 19 -17.28 24.79 -16.02
N LYS A 20 -17.06 24.18 -17.20
CA LYS A 20 -17.35 22.77 -17.43
C LYS A 20 -16.49 21.87 -16.55
N PHE A 21 -15.19 22.12 -16.42
CA PHE A 21 -14.29 21.38 -15.51
C PHE A 21 -14.72 21.51 -14.05
N LEU A 22 -15.04 22.71 -13.58
CA LEU A 22 -15.57 22.96 -12.23
C LEU A 22 -16.91 22.25 -11.99
N LYS A 23 -17.80 22.22 -12.98
CA LYS A 23 -19.07 21.52 -12.88
C LYS A 23 -18.94 20.01 -12.83
N ILE A 24 -17.99 19.44 -13.60
CA ILE A 24 -17.63 18.02 -13.56
C ILE A 24 -16.97 17.68 -12.21
N TYR A 25 -16.12 18.56 -11.69
CA TYR A 25 -15.46 18.39 -10.39
C TYR A 25 -16.47 18.42 -9.22
N LEU A 26 -17.43 19.33 -9.26
CA LEU A 26 -18.51 19.42 -8.26
C LEU A 26 -19.49 18.23 -8.35
N MET A 27 -19.82 17.78 -9.54
CA MET A 27 -20.64 16.57 -9.72
C MET A 27 -19.92 15.30 -9.21
N ASN A 28 -18.63 15.17 -9.50
CA ASN A 28 -17.83 14.07 -8.98
C ASN A 28 -17.75 14.08 -7.45
N SER A 29 -17.63 15.27 -6.83
CA SER A 29 -17.61 15.38 -5.37
C SER A 29 -18.93 14.94 -4.71
N GLN A 30 -20.07 15.27 -5.27
CA GLN A 30 -21.37 14.84 -4.76
C GLN A 30 -21.58 13.33 -4.92
N LEU A 31 -21.15 12.76 -6.05
CA LEU A 31 -21.20 11.30 -6.28
C LEU A 31 -20.28 10.56 -5.31
N ILE A 32 -19.09 11.09 -5.07
CA ILE A 32 -18.14 10.53 -4.10
C ILE A 32 -18.74 10.55 -2.69
N VAL A 33 -19.32 11.66 -2.25
CA VAL A 33 -19.96 11.76 -0.93
C VAL A 33 -21.10 10.75 -0.78
N LYS A 34 -21.95 10.60 -1.79
CA LYS A 34 -23.04 9.61 -1.77
C LYS A 34 -22.52 8.17 -1.70
N ASN A 35 -21.44 7.87 -2.43
CA ASN A 35 -20.78 6.56 -2.40
C ASN A 35 -20.15 6.28 -1.02
N ILE A 36 -19.54 7.28 -0.39
CA ILE A 36 -18.99 7.16 0.97
C ILE A 36 -20.10 6.88 1.97
N GLN A 37 -21.23 7.58 1.91
CA GLN A 37 -22.37 7.35 2.80
C GLN A 37 -22.94 5.94 2.64
N ASN A 38 -22.99 5.42 1.41
CA ASN A 38 -23.42 4.06 1.15
C ASN A 38 -22.41 3.02 1.68
N LEU A 39 -21.11 3.26 1.53
CA LEU A 39 -20.06 2.40 2.09
C LEU A 39 -20.15 2.32 3.62
N LEU A 40 -20.36 3.46 4.29
CA LEU A 40 -20.53 3.50 5.75
C LEU A 40 -21.72 2.69 6.25
N LYS A 41 -22.81 2.64 5.47
CA LYS A 41 -24.01 1.86 5.82
C LYS A 41 -23.86 0.37 5.58
N LEU A 42 -23.07 -0.02 4.57
CA LEU A 42 -22.99 -1.40 4.09
C LEU A 42 -21.78 -2.16 4.65
N CYS A 43 -20.70 -1.46 5.00
CA CYS A 43 -19.46 -2.09 5.45
C CYS A 43 -19.13 -1.72 6.90
N PRO A 44 -18.69 -2.68 7.71
CA PRO A 44 -18.20 -2.43 9.07
C PRO A 44 -16.79 -1.83 9.04
N LEU A 45 -16.71 -0.52 8.81
CA LEU A 45 -15.47 0.24 8.74
C LEU A 45 -15.17 0.88 10.09
N GLU A 46 -13.90 0.93 10.48
CA GLU A 46 -13.48 1.68 11.66
C GLU A 46 -13.45 3.18 11.41
N LYS A 47 -12.87 3.58 10.29
CA LYS A 47 -12.70 4.97 9.93
C LYS A 47 -12.59 5.14 8.43
N ILE A 48 -13.13 6.24 7.92
CA ILE A 48 -12.90 6.70 6.55
C ILE A 48 -12.07 7.97 6.61
N GLN A 49 -11.06 8.05 5.75
CA GLN A 49 -10.23 9.23 5.56
C GLN A 49 -10.25 9.62 4.09
N PHE A 50 -10.17 10.89 3.84
CA PHE A 50 -10.01 11.44 2.50
C PHE A 50 -8.66 12.14 2.44
N PHE A 51 -7.79 11.68 1.58
CA PHE A 51 -6.46 12.24 1.44
C PHE A 51 -6.14 12.46 -0.04
N SER A 52 -5.88 13.72 -0.41
CA SER A 52 -5.43 14.10 -1.77
C SER A 52 -6.26 13.47 -2.91
N GLN A 53 -7.60 13.48 -2.81
CA GLN A 53 -8.57 12.90 -3.75
C GLN A 53 -8.74 11.36 -3.65
N ASP A 54 -7.92 10.66 -2.88
CA ASP A 54 -8.07 9.23 -2.67
C ASP A 54 -8.92 8.92 -1.43
N LEU A 55 -9.81 7.96 -1.57
CA LEU A 55 -10.60 7.42 -0.46
C LEU A 55 -9.81 6.35 0.27
N VAL A 56 -9.64 6.52 1.57
CA VAL A 56 -8.91 5.61 2.44
C VAL A 56 -9.87 4.99 3.45
N LEU A 57 -10.00 3.67 3.43
CA LEU A 57 -10.79 2.90 4.37
C LEU A 57 -9.88 2.24 5.41
N ILE A 58 -10.17 2.45 6.69
CA ILE A 58 -9.48 1.76 7.80
C ILE A 58 -10.38 0.63 8.27
N VAL A 59 -9.81 -0.57 8.32
CA VAL A 59 -10.53 -1.84 8.49
C VAL A 59 -9.83 -2.70 9.54
N LYS A 60 -10.61 -3.41 10.36
CA LYS A 60 -10.07 -4.42 11.28
C LYS A 60 -9.49 -5.62 10.52
N PRO A 61 -8.40 -6.24 11.00
CA PRO A 61 -7.69 -7.32 10.29
C PRO A 61 -8.59 -8.50 9.88
N HIS A 62 -9.52 -8.90 10.75
CA HIS A 62 -10.42 -10.04 10.50
C HIS A 62 -11.55 -9.75 9.49
N LEU A 63 -11.74 -8.48 9.09
CA LEU A 63 -12.78 -8.06 8.14
C LEU A 63 -12.22 -7.72 6.75
N VAL A 64 -10.90 -7.70 6.59
CA VAL A 64 -10.23 -7.28 5.35
C VAL A 64 -10.72 -8.10 4.16
N TYR A 65 -10.70 -9.43 4.27
CA TYR A 65 -11.14 -10.34 3.22
C TYR A 65 -12.58 -10.05 2.76
N ASN A 66 -13.51 -9.93 3.72
CA ASN A 66 -14.92 -9.69 3.44
C ASN A 66 -15.15 -8.33 2.76
N ILE A 67 -14.41 -7.30 3.18
CA ILE A 67 -14.50 -5.97 2.58
C ILE A 67 -13.90 -5.95 1.17
N LEU A 68 -12.77 -6.62 0.94
CA LEU A 68 -12.19 -6.76 -0.38
C LEU A 68 -13.10 -7.54 -1.32
N LEU A 69 -13.73 -8.61 -0.85
CA LEU A 69 -14.73 -9.40 -1.58
C LEU A 69 -15.94 -8.52 -1.96
N PHE A 70 -16.46 -7.75 -1.01
CA PHE A 70 -17.55 -6.81 -1.25
C PHE A 70 -17.17 -5.76 -2.32
N LEU A 71 -16.00 -5.11 -2.17
CA LEU A 71 -15.53 -4.08 -3.10
C LEU A 71 -15.32 -4.64 -4.52
N LYS A 72 -14.91 -5.90 -4.64
CA LYS A 72 -14.70 -6.55 -5.93
C LYS A 72 -16.02 -6.84 -6.67
N TYR A 73 -17.00 -7.40 -5.98
CA TYR A 73 -18.22 -7.93 -6.63
C TYR A 73 -19.43 -6.99 -6.57
N HIS A 74 -19.44 -6.00 -5.68
CA HIS A 74 -20.57 -5.08 -5.58
C HIS A 74 -20.65 -4.18 -6.81
N ILE A 75 -21.83 -4.17 -7.47
CA ILE A 75 -22.06 -3.53 -8.78
C ILE A 75 -21.64 -2.04 -8.82
N PRO A 76 -21.90 -1.19 -7.80
CA PRO A 76 -21.50 0.21 -7.81
C PRO A 76 -20.00 0.46 -7.68
N TYR A 77 -19.21 -0.54 -7.25
CA TYR A 77 -17.78 -0.34 -6.95
C TYR A 77 -16.86 -1.05 -7.93
N GLN A 78 -17.02 -2.35 -8.13
CA GLN A 78 -16.29 -3.18 -9.10
C GLN A 78 -14.77 -2.94 -9.12
N PHE A 79 -14.13 -3.04 -7.96
CA PHE A 79 -12.68 -2.96 -7.85
C PHE A 79 -12.05 -4.30 -8.23
N HIS A 80 -11.91 -4.54 -9.53
CA HIS A 80 -11.40 -5.81 -10.05
C HIS A 80 -9.88 -5.91 -10.03
N VAL A 81 -9.17 -4.80 -9.95
CA VAL A 81 -7.70 -4.77 -10.00
C VAL A 81 -7.15 -4.41 -8.63
N LEU A 82 -6.31 -5.28 -8.10
CA LEU A 82 -5.41 -4.98 -6.98
C LEU A 82 -4.08 -4.51 -7.59
N THR A 83 -3.76 -3.24 -7.39
CA THR A 83 -2.55 -2.63 -7.96
C THR A 83 -1.31 -3.04 -7.20
N CYS A 84 -1.36 -2.94 -5.87
CA CYS A 84 -0.28 -3.38 -4.99
C CYS A 84 -0.77 -3.62 -3.56
N ILE A 85 0.04 -4.35 -2.79
CA ILE A 85 -0.06 -4.41 -1.33
C ILE A 85 1.28 -3.97 -0.77
N SER A 86 1.28 -3.11 0.22
CA SER A 86 2.51 -2.64 0.88
C SER A 86 2.40 -2.70 2.39
N GLY A 87 3.51 -3.03 3.04
CA GLY A 87 3.66 -3.06 4.49
C GLY A 87 4.39 -1.82 5.00
N ILE A 88 4.08 -1.40 6.22
CA ILE A 88 4.76 -0.32 6.92
C ILE A 88 4.98 -0.76 8.36
N ASP A 89 6.16 -0.50 8.91
CA ASP A 89 6.52 -0.82 10.29
C ASP A 89 6.50 0.44 11.17
N TYR A 90 5.73 0.40 12.27
CA TYR A 90 5.67 1.41 13.32
C TYR A 90 6.01 0.76 14.67
N PRO A 91 7.28 0.68 15.05
CA PRO A 91 7.72 -0.08 16.23
C PRO A 91 7.13 0.42 17.55
N ASN A 92 6.75 1.69 17.63
CA ASN A 92 6.21 2.30 18.86
C ASN A 92 4.69 2.11 19.02
N ASP A 93 3.99 1.66 17.96
CA ASP A 93 2.54 1.51 17.98
C ASP A 93 2.12 0.13 18.53
N LYS A 94 0.96 0.06 19.21
CA LYS A 94 0.39 -1.18 19.70
C LYS A 94 0.19 -2.22 18.58
N TYR A 95 -0.25 -1.76 17.41
CA TYR A 95 -0.32 -2.54 16.19
C TYR A 95 0.84 -2.11 15.30
N ARG A 96 1.95 -2.83 15.42
CA ARG A 96 3.22 -2.50 14.80
C ARG A 96 3.14 -2.38 13.28
N PHE A 97 2.43 -3.32 12.63
CA PHE A 97 2.40 -3.38 11.17
C PHE A 97 1.11 -2.77 10.62
N LYS A 98 1.27 -1.96 9.59
CA LYS A 98 0.18 -1.44 8.79
C LYS A 98 0.28 -2.01 7.38
N ILE A 99 -0.78 -2.68 6.93
CA ILE A 99 -0.87 -3.21 5.58
C ILE A 99 -1.83 -2.34 4.77
N VAL A 100 -1.42 -2.00 3.57
CA VAL A 100 -2.14 -1.09 2.67
C VAL A 100 -2.40 -1.82 1.36
N TYR A 101 -3.67 -1.92 0.99
CA TYR A 101 -4.14 -2.48 -0.28
C TYR A 101 -4.60 -1.34 -1.18
N GLU A 102 -4.02 -1.25 -2.39
CA GLU A 102 -4.42 -0.28 -3.41
C GLU A 102 -5.29 -0.96 -4.45
N LEU A 103 -6.53 -0.52 -4.58
CA LEU A 103 -7.51 -1.09 -5.49
C LEU A 103 -7.87 -0.10 -6.59
N LEU A 104 -8.08 -0.61 -7.79
CA LEU A 104 -8.49 0.16 -8.96
C LEU A 104 -9.77 -0.43 -9.57
N SER A 105 -10.75 0.42 -9.77
CA SER A 105 -11.91 0.14 -10.61
C SER A 105 -11.69 0.73 -12.00
N ILE A 106 -11.47 -0.12 -13.00
CA ILE A 106 -11.29 0.31 -14.39
C ILE A 106 -12.57 0.92 -14.93
N ARG A 107 -13.72 0.31 -14.59
CA ARG A 107 -15.03 0.74 -15.10
C ARG A 107 -15.39 2.17 -14.69
N TYR A 108 -15.10 2.53 -13.44
CA TYR A 108 -15.45 3.84 -12.88
C TYR A 108 -14.28 4.81 -12.81
N ASN A 109 -13.06 4.36 -13.18
CA ASN A 109 -11.81 5.12 -13.07
C ASN A 109 -11.62 5.72 -11.67
N ILE A 110 -11.83 4.90 -10.64
CA ILE A 110 -11.73 5.29 -9.23
C ILE A 110 -10.69 4.40 -8.56
N ARG A 111 -9.90 4.99 -7.68
CA ARG A 111 -8.97 4.29 -6.79
C ARG A 111 -9.47 4.33 -5.37
N ILE A 112 -9.18 3.29 -4.63
CA ILE A 112 -9.47 3.20 -3.20
C ILE A 112 -8.32 2.53 -2.48
N ARG A 113 -8.02 3.01 -1.30
CA ARG A 113 -6.99 2.48 -0.43
C ARG A 113 -7.62 1.85 0.80
N VAL A 114 -7.34 0.58 1.04
CA VAL A 114 -7.78 -0.12 2.25
C VAL A 114 -6.58 -0.32 3.16
N LYS A 115 -6.67 0.14 4.40
CA LYS A 115 -5.61 0.02 5.41
C LYS A 115 -6.08 -0.86 6.55
N THR A 116 -5.20 -1.75 7.00
CA THR A 116 -5.40 -2.54 8.21
C THR A 116 -4.17 -2.49 9.10
N PHE A 117 -4.37 -2.71 10.38
CA PHE A 117 -3.30 -2.70 11.37
C PHE A 117 -3.21 -4.08 12.03
N THR A 118 -2.02 -4.59 12.16
CA THR A 118 -1.76 -5.88 12.78
C THR A 118 -0.52 -5.85 13.65
N HIS A 119 -0.32 -6.88 14.44
CA HIS A 119 0.92 -7.12 15.18
C HIS A 119 1.49 -8.50 14.80
N GLU A 120 2.65 -8.84 15.30
CA GLU A 120 3.40 -10.04 14.90
C GLU A 120 2.62 -11.35 15.05
N LEU A 121 1.82 -11.47 16.11
CA LEU A 121 1.05 -12.69 16.40
C LEU A 121 -0.32 -12.75 15.72
N LEU A 122 -0.80 -11.63 15.20
CA LEU A 122 -2.13 -11.56 14.58
C LEU A 122 -2.03 -11.70 13.06
N GLY A 123 -2.32 -12.90 12.57
CA GLY A 123 -2.38 -13.14 11.12
C GLY A 123 -3.59 -12.47 10.47
N ILE A 124 -3.40 -11.98 9.26
CA ILE A 124 -4.44 -11.42 8.38
C ILE A 124 -4.92 -12.52 7.43
N GLU A 125 -6.18 -12.47 7.05
CA GLU A 125 -6.72 -13.40 6.05
C GLU A 125 -6.21 -13.05 4.66
N SER A 126 -5.69 -14.05 3.93
CA SER A 126 -5.14 -13.88 2.58
C SER A 126 -6.22 -13.52 1.58
N CYS A 127 -5.88 -12.69 0.62
CA CYS A 127 -6.73 -12.34 -0.52
C CYS A 127 -6.23 -12.92 -1.86
N ASP A 128 -5.34 -13.91 -1.85
CA ASP A 128 -4.81 -14.59 -3.05
C ASP A 128 -5.92 -15.19 -3.92
N LYS A 129 -6.97 -15.75 -3.28
CA LYS A 129 -8.14 -16.30 -3.96
C LYS A 129 -9.04 -15.23 -4.60
N LEU A 130 -8.97 -14.00 -4.10
CA LEU A 130 -9.72 -12.88 -4.68
C LEU A 130 -8.94 -12.23 -5.81
N TYR A 131 -7.65 -11.98 -5.59
CA TYR A 131 -6.78 -11.30 -6.54
C TYR A 131 -5.52 -12.12 -6.74
N PHE A 132 -5.33 -12.66 -7.91
CA PHE A 132 -4.16 -13.50 -8.22
C PHE A 132 -2.82 -12.79 -7.96
N THR A 133 -2.78 -11.47 -8.17
CA THR A 133 -1.58 -10.66 -7.89
C THR A 133 -1.24 -10.58 -6.40
N ALA A 134 -2.23 -10.77 -5.52
CA ALA A 134 -2.04 -10.69 -4.08
C ALA A 134 -1.06 -11.72 -3.55
N GLY A 135 -1.04 -12.94 -4.12
CA GLY A 135 -0.18 -14.01 -3.65
C GLY A 135 1.30 -13.63 -3.63
N TRP A 136 1.79 -12.91 -4.64
CA TRP A 136 3.18 -12.43 -4.68
C TRP A 136 3.44 -11.32 -3.67
N TYR A 137 2.55 -10.33 -3.57
CA TYR A 137 2.69 -9.23 -2.60
C TYR A 137 2.59 -9.70 -1.15
N GLU A 138 1.74 -10.68 -0.86
CA GLU A 138 1.63 -11.27 0.48
C GLU A 138 2.89 -12.04 0.86
N CYS A 139 3.50 -12.78 -0.08
CA CYS A 139 4.80 -13.41 0.11
C CYS A 139 5.91 -12.37 0.36
N GLU A 140 5.90 -11.24 -0.35
CA GLU A 140 6.84 -10.14 -0.13
C GLU A 140 6.70 -9.55 1.27
N ILE A 141 5.47 -9.26 1.72
CA ILE A 141 5.23 -8.70 3.05
C ILE A 141 5.60 -9.71 4.15
N TRP A 142 5.32 -11.00 3.95
CA TRP A 142 5.78 -12.04 4.84
C TRP A 142 7.30 -12.08 4.93
N ASP A 143 8.00 -12.05 3.81
CA ASP A 143 9.46 -12.09 3.76
C ASP A 143 10.10 -10.86 4.42
N MET A 144 9.61 -9.65 4.09
CA MET A 144 10.22 -8.39 4.53
C MET A 144 9.84 -7.96 5.94
N TYR A 145 8.60 -8.23 6.38
CA TYR A 145 8.06 -7.76 7.66
C TYR A 145 7.71 -8.88 8.64
N GLY A 146 7.49 -10.09 8.15
CA GLY A 146 7.07 -11.23 8.98
C GLY A 146 5.59 -11.21 9.37
N VAL A 147 4.74 -10.57 8.57
CA VAL A 147 3.29 -10.59 8.78
C VAL A 147 2.71 -11.88 8.21
N PHE A 148 2.05 -12.66 9.05
CA PHE A 148 1.48 -13.94 8.66
C PHE A 148 0.14 -13.77 7.95
N PHE A 149 -0.01 -14.42 6.77
CA PHE A 149 -1.27 -14.47 6.01
C PHE A 149 -1.92 -15.84 6.15
N LYS A 150 -3.10 -15.88 6.79
CA LYS A 150 -3.88 -17.11 6.98
C LYS A 150 -4.50 -17.55 5.66
N ASN A 151 -4.61 -18.86 5.45
CA ASN A 151 -5.25 -19.45 4.27
C ASN A 151 -4.60 -19.08 2.92
N HIS A 152 -3.36 -18.60 2.94
CA HIS A 152 -2.59 -18.37 1.73
C HIS A 152 -2.23 -19.70 1.08
N SER A 153 -2.29 -19.79 -0.26
CA SER A 153 -2.05 -21.03 -1.00
C SER A 153 -0.62 -21.55 -0.88
N ASN A 154 0.36 -20.65 -0.90
CA ASN A 154 1.79 -21.01 -0.84
C ASN A 154 2.61 -19.84 -0.28
N LEU A 155 2.55 -19.64 1.04
CA LEU A 155 3.31 -18.59 1.72
C LEU A 155 4.77 -19.02 1.86
N LYS A 156 5.68 -18.32 1.18
CA LYS A 156 7.12 -18.58 1.18
C LYS A 156 7.93 -17.31 1.07
N ARG A 157 9.20 -17.38 1.42
CA ARG A 157 10.16 -16.31 1.16
C ARG A 157 10.49 -16.25 -0.33
N ILE A 158 10.58 -15.04 -0.90
CA ILE A 158 10.80 -14.84 -2.33
C ILE A 158 11.97 -13.90 -2.65
N LEU A 159 12.33 -13.01 -1.75
CA LEU A 159 13.34 -11.97 -1.95
C LEU A 159 14.63 -12.20 -1.17
N THR A 160 14.54 -12.78 0.04
CA THR A 160 15.71 -13.07 0.84
C THR A 160 16.37 -14.38 0.39
N ASP A 161 17.67 -14.50 0.67
CA ASP A 161 18.45 -15.68 0.33
C ASP A 161 18.02 -16.93 1.14
N TYR A 162 18.44 -18.10 0.69
CA TYR A 162 18.17 -19.37 1.38
C TYR A 162 18.81 -19.36 2.77
N GLY A 163 18.04 -19.75 3.78
CA GLY A 163 18.50 -19.76 5.16
C GLY A 163 18.64 -18.37 5.79
N PHE A 164 18.12 -17.31 5.16
CA PHE A 164 18.13 -15.97 5.72
C PHE A 164 17.28 -15.89 6.99
N GLU A 165 17.86 -15.37 8.07
CA GLU A 165 17.20 -15.18 9.36
C GLU A 165 16.79 -13.73 9.57
N GLY A 166 15.54 -13.51 9.99
CA GLY A 166 14.97 -12.19 10.23
C GLY A 166 14.15 -11.63 9.08
N HIS A 167 13.77 -10.35 9.21
CA HIS A 167 12.91 -9.61 8.28
C HIS A 167 13.53 -8.23 8.00
N PRO A 168 14.11 -8.04 6.80
CA PRO A 168 15.01 -6.90 6.53
C PRO A 168 14.37 -5.52 6.58
N LEU A 169 13.06 -5.40 6.33
CA LEU A 169 12.39 -4.08 6.33
C LEU A 169 11.80 -3.68 7.68
N ARG A 170 11.97 -4.51 8.70
CA ARG A 170 11.68 -4.08 10.08
C ARG A 170 12.64 -2.99 10.50
N LYS A 171 12.16 -1.98 11.21
CA LYS A 171 12.97 -0.84 11.67
C LYS A 171 14.06 -1.21 12.70
N ASP A 172 13.89 -2.30 13.40
CA ASP A 172 14.83 -2.86 14.36
C ASP A 172 15.90 -3.78 13.72
N PHE A 173 15.75 -4.11 12.42
CA PHE A 173 16.76 -4.85 11.68
C PHE A 173 17.87 -3.91 11.19
N PRO A 174 19.16 -4.20 11.43
CA PRO A 174 20.25 -3.36 10.99
C PRO A 174 20.37 -3.29 9.47
N LEU A 175 20.77 -2.15 8.91
CA LEU A 175 20.87 -1.91 7.47
C LEU A 175 21.81 -2.91 6.78
N SER A 176 22.95 -3.21 7.40
CA SER A 176 23.94 -4.15 6.85
C SER A 176 23.63 -5.62 7.17
N GLY A 177 22.62 -5.92 8.00
CA GLY A 177 22.34 -7.27 8.49
C GLY A 177 23.31 -7.71 9.59
N PHE A 178 23.40 -9.02 9.84
CA PHE A 178 24.23 -9.61 10.89
C PHE A 178 25.35 -10.48 10.34
N VAL A 179 25.19 -10.99 9.12
CA VAL A 179 26.10 -11.94 8.49
C VAL A 179 26.45 -11.49 7.07
N GLU A 180 27.66 -11.80 6.67
CA GLU A 180 28.15 -11.66 5.30
C GLU A 180 28.58 -13.00 4.73
N MET A 181 28.52 -13.14 3.42
CA MET A 181 28.98 -14.33 2.71
C MET A 181 30.38 -14.08 2.17
N LYS A 182 31.32 -14.97 2.59
CA LYS A 182 32.72 -14.87 2.18
C LYS A 182 33.22 -16.23 1.71
N TYR A 183 34.05 -16.22 0.66
CA TYR A 183 34.71 -17.44 0.23
C TYR A 183 35.89 -17.75 1.17
N ASN A 184 35.85 -18.95 1.76
CA ASN A 184 36.92 -19.45 2.61
C ASN A 184 37.84 -20.36 1.79
N GLU A 185 39.11 -19.98 1.62
CA GLU A 185 40.09 -20.72 0.84
C GLU A 185 40.46 -22.07 1.47
N THR A 186 40.45 -22.16 2.79
CA THR A 186 40.78 -23.42 3.51
C THR A 186 39.70 -24.47 3.35
N GLU A 187 38.43 -24.05 3.43
CA GLU A 187 37.29 -24.93 3.26
C GLU A 187 36.83 -25.06 1.79
N LYS A 188 37.39 -24.23 0.88
CA LYS A 188 37.03 -24.14 -0.56
C LYS A 188 35.52 -23.99 -0.82
N ARG A 189 34.83 -23.27 0.05
CA ARG A 189 33.39 -22.99 -0.05
C ARG A 189 33.04 -21.60 0.45
N VAL A 190 31.83 -21.15 0.09
CA VAL A 190 31.25 -19.91 0.64
C VAL A 190 30.70 -20.22 2.03
N ILE A 191 31.09 -19.44 3.00
CA ILE A 191 30.65 -19.54 4.42
C ILE A 191 29.98 -18.24 4.84
N ASN A 192 29.11 -18.35 5.83
CA ASN A 192 28.51 -17.19 6.48
C ASN A 192 29.37 -16.82 7.68
N GLU A 193 29.88 -15.61 7.69
CA GLU A 193 30.66 -15.04 8.80
C GLU A 193 29.91 -13.84 9.40
N SER A 194 30.23 -13.49 10.65
CA SER A 194 29.73 -12.25 11.24
C SER A 194 30.26 -11.04 10.46
N ILE A 195 29.41 -10.02 10.29
CA ILE A 195 29.79 -8.84 9.53
C ILE A 195 31.01 -8.13 10.14
N GLU A 196 32.00 -7.85 9.32
CA GLU A 196 33.18 -7.02 9.64
C GLU A 196 33.21 -5.80 8.71
N LEU A 197 32.71 -4.66 9.18
CA LEU A 197 32.70 -3.43 8.38
C LEU A 197 34.06 -2.74 8.46
N CYS A 198 34.69 -2.47 7.32
CA CYS A 198 35.94 -1.69 7.25
C CYS A 198 35.75 -0.25 7.69
N GLN A 199 34.54 0.30 7.61
CA GLN A 199 34.20 1.65 8.03
C GLN A 199 32.90 1.60 8.83
N GLU A 200 32.86 2.33 9.95
CA GLU A 200 31.68 2.46 10.78
C GLU A 200 30.51 3.05 9.98
N ASP A 201 29.31 2.47 10.15
CA ASP A 201 28.08 2.99 9.54
C ASP A 201 27.68 4.31 10.19
N ARG A 202 27.66 5.37 9.40
CA ARG A 202 27.35 6.71 9.88
C ARG A 202 25.88 7.02 9.72
N THR A 203 25.19 7.20 10.82
CA THR A 203 23.78 7.64 10.84
C THR A 203 23.71 9.17 10.80
N PHE A 204 23.19 9.72 9.71
CA PHE A 204 22.94 11.15 9.57
C PHE A 204 21.50 11.48 9.97
N LYS A 205 21.34 12.51 10.81
CA LYS A 205 20.03 13.07 11.13
C LYS A 205 19.77 14.29 10.26
N PHE A 206 18.97 14.11 9.20
CA PHE A 206 18.55 15.20 8.31
C PHE A 206 17.28 15.88 8.84
N LEU A 207 17.33 16.34 10.07
CA LEU A 207 16.23 17.14 10.63
C LEU A 207 16.44 18.59 10.23
N SER A 208 15.33 19.25 9.82
CA SER A 208 15.35 20.70 9.60
C SER A 208 15.73 21.39 10.90
N PRO A 209 16.72 22.31 10.89
CA PRO A 209 17.12 23.04 12.09
C PRO A 209 16.09 24.09 12.55
N TRP A 210 15.05 24.34 11.76
CA TRP A 210 13.94 25.27 12.01
C TRP A 210 12.60 24.73 11.51
#